data_b882afb98b681e98441134841324e9e0
#
_entry.id   b882afb98b681e98441134841324e9e0
#
_cell.length_a   1.000
_cell.length_b   1.000
_cell.length_c   1.000
_cell.angle_alpha   90.00
_cell.angle_beta   90.00
_cell.angle_gamma   90.00
#
_symmetry.space_group_name_H-M   'P 1'
#
loop_
_entity.id
_entity.type
_entity.pdbx_description
1 polymer ?
#
loop_
_entity_poly.entity_id
_entity_poly.type
_entity_poly.pdbx_seq_one_letter_code
_entity_poly.pdbx_strand_id
1 'polypeptide(L)'
;MNCLIAFEDAPSEAVITRLIKAYAPKLAVTQRFPANGFGQIKANLHRFRNASNVLPHIVLTDLDQFACASALLQNWKVLPLHERMLFRIAVREVEAWLIADRQGIASLLSVATNKVTTTPDDLSDPKQTLVNLARNSRSRRFASEFVPATGSVAQIGPLYNDHLCRFARELWNVQNAVSFSPSLERSVARLRQFAAGLTT
;
A
#
# COMPACT_ATOMS: atom_id res chain seq x y z
N MET A 1 18.17 -4.92 -12.19
CA MET A 1 18.45 -3.47 -12.12
C MET A 1 18.10 -2.98 -10.72
N ASN A 2 18.94 -2.16 -10.09
CA ASN A 2 18.68 -1.61 -8.76
C ASN A 2 17.62 -0.51 -8.82
N CYS A 3 16.82 -0.35 -7.74
CA CYS A 3 15.86 0.74 -7.59
C CYS A 3 15.75 1.20 -6.13
N LEU A 4 15.25 2.43 -5.96
CA LEU A 4 14.83 2.97 -4.68
C LEU A 4 13.29 2.88 -4.56
N ILE A 5 12.81 2.53 -3.38
CA ILE A 5 11.39 2.69 -3.02
C ILE A 5 11.22 3.78 -1.96
N ALA A 6 10.21 4.64 -2.13
CA ALA A 6 9.77 5.60 -1.12
C ALA A 6 8.33 5.29 -0.72
N PHE A 7 8.04 5.32 0.57
CA PHE A 7 6.77 4.87 1.16
C PHE A 7 6.51 5.58 2.48
N GLU A 8 5.25 5.56 2.94
CA GLU A 8 4.85 6.30 4.14
C GLU A 8 5.11 5.55 5.44
N ASP A 9 4.80 4.25 5.46
CA ASP A 9 4.85 3.40 6.64
C ASP A 9 5.26 1.95 6.32
N ALA A 10 5.33 1.10 7.33
CA ALA A 10 5.75 -0.28 7.19
C ALA A 10 4.80 -1.15 6.35
N PRO A 11 3.45 -1.05 6.44
CA PRO A 11 2.53 -1.71 5.52
C PRO A 11 2.75 -1.31 4.07
N SER A 12 2.93 -0.03 3.77
CA SER A 12 3.22 0.48 2.42
C SER A 12 4.53 -0.10 1.86
N GLU A 13 5.57 -0.23 2.69
CA GLU A 13 6.84 -0.89 2.31
C GLU A 13 6.62 -2.36 1.94
N ALA A 14 5.89 -3.08 2.78
CA ALA A 14 5.61 -4.49 2.55
C ALA A 14 4.81 -4.71 1.26
N VAL A 15 3.79 -3.88 1.01
CA VAL A 15 2.95 -3.90 -0.19
C VAL A 15 3.78 -3.63 -1.44
N ILE A 16 4.53 -2.51 -1.49
CA ILE A 16 5.28 -2.17 -2.71
C ILE A 16 6.39 -3.18 -3.00
N THR A 17 7.06 -3.70 -1.97
CA THR A 17 8.07 -4.75 -2.13
C THR A 17 7.45 -6.04 -2.68
N ARG A 18 6.26 -6.43 -2.19
CA ARG A 18 5.53 -7.59 -2.70
C ARG A 18 5.11 -7.43 -4.16
N LEU A 19 4.64 -6.23 -4.54
CA LEU A 19 4.26 -5.91 -5.92
C LEU A 19 5.47 -5.98 -6.86
N ILE A 20 6.60 -5.40 -6.47
CA ILE A 20 7.86 -5.45 -7.26
C ILE A 20 8.29 -6.91 -7.46
N LYS A 21 8.31 -7.71 -6.39
CA LYS A 21 8.68 -9.13 -6.47
C LYS A 21 7.77 -9.90 -7.44
N ALA A 22 6.47 -9.62 -7.46
CA ALA A 22 5.50 -10.33 -8.28
C ALA A 22 5.46 -9.87 -9.74
N TYR A 23 5.64 -8.57 -10.01
CA TYR A 23 5.35 -7.97 -11.32
C TYR A 23 6.53 -7.26 -11.99
N ALA A 24 7.62 -7.05 -11.27
CA ALA A 24 8.84 -6.44 -11.77
C ALA A 24 10.09 -7.16 -11.22
N PRO A 25 10.21 -8.52 -11.35
CA PRO A 25 11.22 -9.32 -10.67
C PRO A 25 12.67 -9.00 -11.08
N LYS A 26 12.86 -8.29 -12.21
CA LYS A 26 14.17 -7.79 -12.64
C LYS A 26 14.64 -6.56 -11.84
N LEU A 27 13.75 -5.92 -11.06
CA LEU A 27 14.09 -4.81 -10.16
C LEU A 27 14.49 -5.34 -8.80
N ALA A 28 15.66 -4.93 -8.33
CA ALA A 28 16.15 -5.20 -6.98
C ALA A 28 16.02 -3.93 -6.12
N VAL A 29 15.24 -3.99 -5.06
CA VAL A 29 15.13 -2.88 -4.09
C VAL A 29 16.40 -2.80 -3.27
N THR A 30 17.27 -1.84 -3.58
CA THR A 30 18.55 -1.64 -2.89
C THR A 30 18.53 -0.45 -1.95
N GLN A 31 17.60 0.48 -2.13
CA GLN A 31 17.44 1.65 -1.27
C GLN A 31 15.99 1.82 -0.84
N ARG A 32 15.79 2.25 0.40
CA ARG A 32 14.48 2.49 1.02
C ARG A 32 14.44 3.87 1.64
N PHE A 33 13.40 4.62 1.35
CA PHE A 33 13.13 5.93 1.94
C PHE A 33 11.82 5.84 2.74
N PRO A 34 11.88 5.58 4.06
CA PRO A 34 10.70 5.67 4.93
C PRO A 34 10.38 7.14 5.17
N ALA A 35 9.22 7.58 4.69
CA ALA A 35 8.82 8.98 4.81
C ALA A 35 8.25 9.32 6.19
N ASN A 36 7.86 8.32 7.00
CA ASN A 36 7.24 8.52 8.31
C ASN A 36 6.08 9.52 8.25
N GLY A 37 5.21 9.34 7.25
CA GLY A 37 4.00 10.12 7.04
C GLY A 37 3.97 10.91 5.72
N PHE A 38 2.77 11.27 5.36
CA PHE A 38 2.32 11.90 4.13
C PHE A 38 3.14 13.15 3.67
N GLY A 39 3.45 14.06 4.59
CA GLY A 39 4.14 15.30 4.25
C GLY A 39 5.58 15.12 3.76
N GLN A 40 6.26 14.08 4.18
CA GLN A 40 7.66 13.84 3.82
C GLN A 40 7.83 13.35 2.38
N ILE A 41 6.90 12.57 1.84
CA ILE A 41 6.92 12.21 0.42
C ILE A 41 6.79 13.46 -0.42
N LYS A 42 5.79 14.31 -0.14
CA LYS A 42 5.56 15.57 -0.84
C LYS A 42 6.81 16.47 -0.82
N ALA A 43 7.40 16.67 0.36
CA ALA A 43 8.58 17.52 0.54
C ALA A 43 9.81 17.04 -0.24
N ASN A 44 9.93 15.74 -0.51
CA ASN A 44 11.06 15.13 -1.19
C ASN A 44 10.82 14.83 -2.68
N LEU A 45 9.66 15.14 -3.25
CA LEU A 45 9.33 14.81 -4.65
C LEU A 45 10.36 15.35 -5.65
N HIS A 46 10.83 16.58 -5.46
CA HIS A 46 11.82 17.17 -6.34
C HIS A 46 13.18 16.43 -6.29
N ARG A 47 13.55 15.95 -5.11
CA ARG A 47 14.78 15.15 -4.91
C ARG A 47 14.65 13.79 -5.57
N PHE A 48 13.51 13.13 -5.41
CA PHE A 48 13.25 11.84 -6.09
C PHE A 48 13.28 12.00 -7.60
N ARG A 49 12.68 13.07 -8.15
CA ARG A 49 12.71 13.36 -9.58
C ARG A 49 14.13 13.51 -10.09
N ASN A 50 14.97 14.32 -9.42
CA ASN A 50 16.36 14.53 -9.81
C ASN A 50 17.20 13.26 -9.67
N ALA A 51 17.05 12.52 -8.57
CA ALA A 51 17.80 11.29 -8.32
C ALA A 51 17.38 10.15 -9.26
N SER A 52 16.17 10.19 -9.82
CA SER A 52 15.69 9.15 -10.76
C SER A 52 16.46 9.13 -12.07
N ASN A 53 17.21 10.17 -12.42
CA ASN A 53 18.17 10.16 -13.54
C ASN A 53 19.24 9.06 -13.39
N VAL A 54 19.65 8.77 -12.15
CA VAL A 54 20.71 7.79 -11.86
C VAL A 54 20.12 6.44 -11.47
N LEU A 55 19.12 6.43 -10.59
CA LEU A 55 18.53 5.22 -10.04
C LEU A 55 17.00 5.26 -10.20
N PRO A 56 16.36 4.22 -10.78
CA PRO A 56 14.90 4.18 -10.83
C PRO A 56 14.26 4.33 -9.45
N HIS A 57 13.23 5.19 -9.36
CA HIS A 57 12.48 5.46 -8.14
C HIS A 57 11.04 4.98 -8.27
N ILE A 58 10.56 4.27 -7.27
CA ILE A 58 9.15 3.87 -7.15
C ILE A 58 8.62 4.48 -5.86
N VAL A 59 7.66 5.40 -5.98
CA VAL A 59 7.05 6.12 -4.86
C VAL A 59 5.62 5.63 -4.70
N LEU A 60 5.28 5.20 -3.50
CA LEU A 60 3.93 4.83 -3.09
C LEU A 60 3.46 5.76 -1.98
N THR A 61 2.29 6.35 -2.16
CA THR A 61 1.60 7.19 -1.16
C THR A 61 0.14 6.82 -1.10
N ASP A 62 -0.50 7.12 0.00
CA ASP A 62 -1.94 6.99 0.17
C ASP A 62 -2.67 8.20 -0.42
N LEU A 63 -3.93 8.03 -0.81
CA LEU A 63 -4.79 9.12 -1.27
C LEU A 63 -5.27 9.98 -0.10
N ASP A 64 -5.43 9.38 1.07
CA ASP A 64 -5.91 10.02 2.30
C ASP A 64 -7.23 10.80 2.06
N GLN A 65 -7.21 12.08 2.44
CA GLN A 65 -8.37 12.98 2.36
C GLN A 65 -8.59 13.62 0.99
N PHE A 66 -7.72 13.39 0.00
CA PHE A 66 -7.94 13.94 -1.34
C PHE A 66 -9.15 13.30 -2.00
N ALA A 67 -9.93 14.10 -2.72
CA ALA A 67 -11.13 13.64 -3.42
C ALA A 67 -10.81 12.56 -4.48
N CYS A 68 -9.67 12.69 -5.16
CA CYS A 68 -9.20 11.73 -6.18
C CYS A 68 -7.69 11.87 -6.42
N ALA A 69 -7.11 10.86 -7.08
CA ALA A 69 -5.69 10.86 -7.43
C ALA A 69 -5.26 12.09 -8.25
N SER A 70 -6.11 12.58 -9.17
CA SER A 70 -5.81 13.79 -9.95
C SER A 70 -5.68 15.03 -9.08
N ALA A 71 -6.55 15.18 -8.07
CA ALA A 71 -6.46 16.30 -7.12
C ALA A 71 -5.16 16.27 -6.30
N LEU A 72 -4.73 15.08 -5.85
CA LEU A 72 -3.44 14.90 -5.17
C LEU A 72 -2.27 15.27 -6.10
N LEU A 73 -2.25 14.72 -7.32
CA LEU A 73 -1.19 14.99 -8.30
C LEU A 73 -1.04 16.48 -8.61
N GLN A 74 -2.15 17.21 -8.76
CA GLN A 74 -2.16 18.66 -8.98
C GLN A 74 -1.67 19.41 -7.75
N ASN A 75 -2.20 19.09 -6.57
CA ASN A 75 -1.83 19.77 -5.31
C ASN A 75 -0.34 19.60 -4.98
N TRP A 76 0.21 18.43 -5.26
CA TRP A 76 1.60 18.13 -5.01
C TRP A 76 2.55 18.53 -6.13
N LYS A 77 2.02 18.97 -7.29
CA LYS A 77 2.77 19.30 -8.51
C LYS A 77 3.68 18.12 -8.92
N VAL A 78 3.12 16.91 -8.89
CA VAL A 78 3.88 15.68 -9.17
C VAL A 78 4.37 15.63 -10.62
N LEU A 79 3.56 16.11 -11.55
CA LEU A 79 3.85 16.04 -12.97
C LEU A 79 4.67 17.25 -13.46
N PRO A 80 5.51 17.09 -14.49
CA PRO A 80 5.81 15.82 -15.17
C PRO A 80 6.73 14.92 -14.33
N LEU A 81 6.56 13.60 -14.49
CA LEU A 81 7.46 12.60 -13.92
C LEU A 81 8.67 12.40 -14.86
N HIS A 82 9.82 12.05 -14.26
CA HIS A 82 10.94 11.51 -15.00
C HIS A 82 10.59 10.08 -15.49
N GLU A 83 11.09 9.66 -16.65
CA GLU A 83 10.80 8.33 -17.22
C GLU A 83 11.21 7.17 -16.30
N ARG A 84 12.25 7.37 -15.47
CA ARG A 84 12.74 6.42 -14.46
C ARG A 84 12.11 6.64 -13.08
N MET A 85 10.99 7.34 -13.00
CA MET A 85 10.23 7.55 -11.77
C MET A 85 8.79 7.07 -11.94
N LEU A 86 8.39 6.12 -11.12
CA LEU A 86 7.01 5.66 -10.99
C LEU A 86 6.41 6.21 -9.70
N PHE A 87 5.29 6.95 -9.82
CA PHE A 87 4.53 7.46 -8.68
C PHE A 87 3.17 6.77 -8.64
N ARG A 88 2.86 6.12 -7.52
CA ARG A 88 1.60 5.39 -7.33
C ARG A 88 0.86 5.89 -6.10
N ILE A 89 -0.46 5.83 -6.19
CA ILE A 89 -1.37 6.29 -5.13
C ILE A 89 -2.32 5.13 -4.81
N ALA A 90 -2.33 4.68 -3.57
CA ALA A 90 -3.32 3.74 -3.06
C ALA A 90 -4.63 4.49 -2.71
N VAL A 91 -5.76 3.93 -3.11
CA VAL A 91 -7.08 4.52 -2.86
C VAL A 91 -7.83 3.67 -1.82
N ARG A 92 -8.13 4.15 -0.64
CA ARG A 92 -7.68 5.41 -0.03
C ARG A 92 -6.31 5.27 0.63
N GLU A 93 -6.03 4.08 1.12
CA GLU A 93 -4.83 3.64 1.83
C GLU A 93 -4.41 2.26 1.31
N VAL A 94 -3.18 1.85 1.56
CA VAL A 94 -2.70 0.51 1.17
C VAL A 94 -3.52 -0.62 1.82
N GLU A 95 -4.17 -0.36 2.94
CA GLU A 95 -5.08 -1.28 3.59
C GLU A 95 -6.24 -1.70 2.67
N ALA A 96 -6.76 -0.79 1.82
CA ALA A 96 -7.78 -1.14 0.83
C ALA A 96 -7.28 -2.20 -0.15
N TRP A 97 -6.02 -2.10 -0.59
CA TRP A 97 -5.42 -3.11 -1.46
C TRP A 97 -5.26 -4.47 -0.77
N LEU A 98 -4.94 -4.48 0.52
CA LEU A 98 -4.87 -5.70 1.31
C LEU A 98 -6.25 -6.32 1.53
N ILE A 99 -7.28 -5.48 1.82
CA ILE A 99 -8.69 -5.91 1.97
C ILE A 99 -9.22 -6.53 0.67
N ALA A 100 -8.74 -6.10 -0.48
CA ALA A 100 -9.13 -6.63 -1.79
C ALA A 100 -8.85 -8.14 -1.93
N ASP A 101 -7.85 -8.70 -1.23
CA ASP A 101 -7.72 -10.15 -1.05
C ASP A 101 -8.68 -10.62 0.06
N ARG A 102 -9.97 -10.67 -0.27
CA ARG A 102 -11.06 -10.94 0.67
C ARG A 102 -10.88 -12.24 1.45
N GLN A 103 -10.43 -13.30 0.78
CA GLN A 103 -10.21 -14.60 1.41
C GLN A 103 -9.00 -14.57 2.34
N GLY A 104 -7.90 -13.96 1.88
CA GLY A 104 -6.68 -13.79 2.67
C GLY A 104 -6.93 -12.96 3.93
N ILE A 105 -7.59 -11.82 3.80
CA ILE A 105 -7.95 -10.97 4.95
C ILE A 105 -8.93 -11.67 5.89
N ALA A 106 -9.95 -12.35 5.38
CA ALA A 106 -10.89 -13.10 6.22
C ALA A 106 -10.17 -14.18 7.04
N SER A 107 -9.21 -14.85 6.43
CA SER A 107 -8.36 -15.85 7.10
C SER A 107 -7.47 -15.21 8.16
N LEU A 108 -6.75 -14.12 7.82
CA LEU A 108 -5.90 -13.37 8.76
C LEU A 108 -6.69 -12.94 10.00
N LEU A 109 -7.84 -12.32 9.77
CA LEU A 109 -8.69 -11.78 10.84
C LEU A 109 -9.56 -12.84 11.52
N SER A 110 -9.56 -14.10 11.06
CA SER A 110 -10.42 -15.18 11.55
C SER A 110 -11.92 -14.80 11.55
N VAL A 111 -12.39 -14.19 10.46
CA VAL A 111 -13.79 -13.82 10.24
C VAL A 111 -14.36 -14.50 9.00
N ALA A 112 -15.67 -14.43 8.80
CA ALA A 112 -16.29 -14.96 7.59
C ALA A 112 -16.02 -14.04 6.38
N THR A 113 -15.71 -14.62 5.20
CA THR A 113 -15.35 -13.88 3.98
C THR A 113 -16.48 -12.94 3.49
N ASN A 114 -17.73 -13.28 3.74
CA ASN A 114 -18.88 -12.45 3.39
C ASN A 114 -18.97 -11.12 4.19
N LYS A 115 -18.21 -10.98 5.27
CA LYS A 115 -18.08 -9.73 6.02
C LYS A 115 -17.08 -8.75 5.41
N VAL A 116 -16.20 -9.24 4.51
CA VAL A 116 -15.21 -8.42 3.82
C VAL A 116 -15.83 -7.84 2.56
N THR A 117 -15.77 -6.51 2.39
CA THR A 117 -16.36 -5.81 1.25
C THR A 117 -15.84 -6.30 -0.10
N THR A 118 -16.64 -6.13 -1.15
CA THR A 118 -16.27 -6.36 -2.55
C THR A 118 -15.74 -5.10 -3.25
N THR A 119 -15.88 -3.93 -2.61
CA THR A 119 -15.48 -2.63 -3.16
C THR A 119 -14.54 -1.90 -2.18
N PRO A 120 -13.32 -2.40 -1.96
CA PRO A 120 -12.42 -1.83 -0.97
C PRO A 120 -11.95 -0.40 -1.30
N ASP A 121 -11.90 -0.03 -2.59
CA ASP A 121 -11.54 1.32 -3.02
C ASP A 121 -12.61 2.38 -2.66
N ASP A 122 -13.85 1.95 -2.31
CA ASP A 122 -14.93 2.85 -1.89
C ASP A 122 -14.93 3.12 -0.37
N LEU A 123 -14.09 2.42 0.39
CA LEU A 123 -14.00 2.63 1.83
C LEU A 123 -13.44 4.03 2.14
N SER A 124 -14.09 4.75 3.04
CA SER A 124 -13.62 6.05 3.52
C SER A 124 -12.41 5.93 4.45
N ASP A 125 -12.37 4.83 5.23
CA ASP A 125 -11.31 4.52 6.20
C ASP A 125 -11.05 3.01 6.20
N PRO A 126 -10.15 2.52 5.31
CA PRO A 126 -9.79 1.11 5.22
C PRO A 126 -9.13 0.58 6.49
N LYS A 127 -8.30 1.38 7.15
CA LYS A 127 -7.62 1.04 8.41
C LYS A 127 -8.62 0.78 9.52
N GLN A 128 -9.58 1.68 9.72
CA GLN A 128 -10.63 1.50 10.72
C GLN A 128 -11.54 0.31 10.35
N THR A 129 -11.77 0.08 9.07
CA THR A 129 -12.53 -1.09 8.59
C THR A 129 -11.84 -2.40 9.02
N LEU A 130 -10.51 -2.52 8.86
CA LEU A 130 -9.77 -3.68 9.34
C LEU A 130 -9.87 -3.87 10.85
N VAL A 131 -9.72 -2.78 11.61
CA VAL A 131 -9.88 -2.80 13.08
C VAL A 131 -11.28 -3.27 13.48
N ASN A 132 -12.33 -2.77 12.82
CA ASN A 132 -13.72 -3.15 13.11
C ASN A 132 -14.00 -4.61 12.75
N LEU A 133 -13.45 -5.12 11.66
CA LEU A 133 -13.52 -6.53 11.30
C LEU A 133 -12.81 -7.40 12.35
N ALA A 134 -11.62 -6.99 12.78
CA ALA A 134 -10.82 -7.73 13.77
C ALA A 134 -11.48 -7.80 15.16
N ARG A 135 -12.31 -6.80 15.54
CA ARG A 135 -13.14 -6.86 16.77
C ARG A 135 -14.07 -8.09 16.80
N ASN A 136 -14.47 -8.58 15.61
CA ASN A 136 -15.31 -9.75 15.45
C ASN A 136 -14.51 -11.04 15.20
N SER A 137 -13.21 -11.02 15.41
CA SER A 137 -12.34 -12.19 15.24
C SER A 137 -12.73 -13.31 16.19
N ARG A 138 -12.69 -14.54 15.68
CA ARG A 138 -12.84 -15.76 16.52
C ARG A 138 -11.61 -15.98 17.42
N SER A 139 -10.47 -15.38 17.09
CA SER A 139 -9.24 -15.41 17.88
C SER A 139 -9.15 -14.20 18.79
N ARG A 140 -9.44 -14.39 20.08
CA ARG A 140 -9.31 -13.30 21.09
C ARG A 140 -7.89 -12.77 21.18
N ARG A 141 -6.89 -13.66 21.08
CA ARG A 141 -5.49 -13.28 21.10
C ARG A 141 -5.16 -12.35 19.92
N PHE A 142 -5.54 -12.74 18.70
CA PHE A 142 -5.33 -11.91 17.52
C PHE A 142 -6.03 -10.55 17.68
N ALA A 143 -7.28 -10.55 18.14
CA ALA A 143 -8.03 -9.31 18.36
C ALA A 143 -7.30 -8.37 19.34
N SER A 144 -6.74 -8.88 20.45
CA SER A 144 -6.01 -8.05 21.42
C SER A 144 -4.68 -7.48 20.89
N GLU A 145 -4.10 -8.12 19.89
CA GLU A 145 -2.87 -7.67 19.22
C GLU A 145 -3.16 -6.65 18.10
N PHE A 146 -4.30 -6.78 17.43
CA PHE A 146 -4.67 -6.02 16.23
C PHE A 146 -5.57 -4.80 16.51
N VAL A 147 -6.41 -4.88 17.55
CA VAL A 147 -7.39 -3.87 17.92
C VAL A 147 -6.85 -3.06 19.12
N PRO A 148 -7.03 -1.72 19.13
CA PRO A 148 -6.63 -0.94 20.29
C PRO A 148 -7.42 -1.33 21.53
N ALA A 149 -6.78 -1.25 22.70
CA ALA A 149 -7.43 -1.52 23.99
C ALA A 149 -8.60 -0.55 24.21
N THR A 150 -9.62 -1.02 24.89
CA THR A 150 -10.79 -0.19 25.27
C THR A 150 -10.34 1.02 26.09
N GLY A 151 -10.77 2.23 25.69
CA GLY A 151 -10.37 3.48 26.34
C GLY A 151 -9.00 4.03 25.89
N SER A 152 -8.28 3.33 25.01
CA SER A 152 -7.04 3.85 24.42
C SER A 152 -7.33 4.96 23.40
N VAL A 153 -6.44 5.95 23.33
CA VAL A 153 -6.43 6.97 22.28
C VAL A 153 -5.79 6.45 20.96
N ALA A 154 -5.16 5.26 20.98
CA ALA A 154 -4.58 4.64 19.81
C ALA A 154 -5.68 4.22 18.83
N GLN A 155 -5.41 4.39 17.53
CA GLN A 155 -6.34 3.96 16.47
C GLN A 155 -6.20 2.47 16.14
N ILE A 156 -5.05 1.88 16.39
CA ILE A 156 -4.68 0.50 16.05
C ILE A 156 -4.11 -0.24 17.27
N GLY A 157 -4.13 -1.54 17.22
CA GLY A 157 -3.52 -2.40 18.25
C GLY A 157 -1.99 -2.45 18.17
N PRO A 158 -1.33 -2.97 19.20
CA PRO A 158 0.13 -2.92 19.33
C PRO A 158 0.88 -3.68 18.24
N LEU A 159 0.30 -4.72 17.65
CA LEU A 159 0.93 -5.55 16.60
C LEU A 159 0.21 -5.42 15.24
N TYR A 160 -0.63 -4.40 15.06
CA TYR A 160 -1.37 -4.16 13.82
C TYR A 160 -0.44 -4.15 12.59
N ASN A 161 0.60 -3.33 12.62
CA ASN A 161 1.56 -3.21 11.51
C ASN A 161 2.32 -4.51 11.27
N ASP A 162 2.71 -5.23 12.32
CA ASP A 162 3.44 -6.49 12.21
C ASP A 162 2.59 -7.55 11.50
N HIS A 163 1.32 -7.68 11.89
CA HIS A 163 0.38 -8.59 11.23
C HIS A 163 0.15 -8.23 9.76
N LEU A 164 -0.06 -6.95 9.42
CA LEU A 164 -0.26 -6.52 8.05
C LEU A 164 1.01 -6.67 7.19
N CYS A 165 2.16 -6.30 7.72
CA CYS A 165 3.43 -6.48 7.01
C CYS A 165 3.70 -7.96 6.70
N ARG A 166 3.49 -8.85 7.69
CA ARG A 166 3.63 -10.28 7.47
C ARG A 166 2.63 -10.79 6.44
N PHE A 167 1.36 -10.39 6.55
CA PHE A 167 0.33 -10.74 5.57
C PHE A 167 0.73 -10.31 4.16
N ALA A 168 1.12 -9.05 3.97
CA ALA A 168 1.51 -8.51 2.67
C ALA A 168 2.70 -9.26 2.06
N ARG A 169 3.71 -9.58 2.86
CA ARG A 169 4.93 -10.24 2.38
C ARG A 169 4.74 -11.71 2.05
N GLU A 170 3.98 -12.45 2.85
CA GLU A 170 3.96 -13.90 2.84
C GLU A 170 2.65 -14.51 2.30
N LEU A 171 1.50 -13.90 2.59
CA LEU A 171 0.20 -14.52 2.42
C LEU A 171 -0.68 -13.84 1.37
N TRP A 172 -0.46 -12.54 1.11
CA TRP A 172 -1.30 -11.74 0.24
C TRP A 172 -1.34 -12.27 -1.19
N ASN A 173 -2.53 -12.62 -1.66
CA ASN A 173 -2.78 -13.01 -3.04
C ASN A 173 -3.11 -11.79 -3.89
N VAL A 174 -2.07 -11.16 -4.46
CA VAL A 174 -2.20 -9.95 -5.29
C VAL A 174 -3.09 -10.20 -6.51
N GLN A 175 -3.01 -11.39 -7.12
CA GLN A 175 -3.80 -11.74 -8.30
C GLN A 175 -5.30 -11.70 -7.97
N ASN A 176 -5.69 -12.19 -6.80
CA ASN A 176 -7.07 -12.15 -6.31
C ASN A 176 -7.48 -10.71 -5.99
N ALA A 177 -6.62 -9.97 -5.31
CA ALA A 177 -6.87 -8.59 -4.91
C ALA A 177 -7.11 -7.64 -6.10
N VAL A 178 -6.36 -7.79 -7.19
CA VAL A 178 -6.51 -6.99 -8.42
C VAL A 178 -7.94 -7.04 -8.98
N SER A 179 -8.66 -8.16 -8.82
CA SER A 179 -10.04 -8.30 -9.31
C SER A 179 -11.06 -7.46 -8.52
N PHE A 180 -10.71 -6.97 -7.33
CA PHE A 180 -11.60 -6.22 -6.45
C PHE A 180 -11.16 -4.78 -6.19
N SER A 181 -9.94 -4.39 -6.64
CA SER A 181 -9.43 -3.03 -6.46
C SER A 181 -8.94 -2.45 -7.78
N PRO A 182 -9.73 -1.59 -8.44
CA PRO A 182 -9.34 -0.91 -9.67
C PRO A 182 -8.08 -0.03 -9.49
N SER A 183 -7.84 0.53 -8.32
CA SER A 183 -6.63 1.32 -8.05
C SER A 183 -5.38 0.45 -7.99
N LEU A 184 -5.47 -0.75 -7.41
CA LEU A 184 -4.41 -1.75 -7.40
C LEU A 184 -4.14 -2.28 -8.81
N GLU A 185 -5.19 -2.60 -9.57
CA GLU A 185 -5.07 -3.06 -10.97
C GLU A 185 -4.26 -2.06 -11.80
N ARG A 186 -4.65 -0.77 -11.76
CA ARG A 186 -3.90 0.30 -12.45
C ARG A 186 -2.46 0.42 -11.95
N SER A 187 -2.23 0.18 -10.66
CA SER A 187 -0.88 0.24 -10.09
C SER A 187 -0.01 -0.90 -10.57
N VAL A 188 -0.54 -2.11 -10.62
CA VAL A 188 0.16 -3.29 -11.18
C VAL A 188 0.45 -3.11 -12.67
N ALA A 189 -0.52 -2.64 -13.47
CA ALA A 189 -0.33 -2.40 -14.89
C ALA A 189 0.80 -1.38 -15.15
N ARG A 190 0.80 -0.27 -14.40
CA ARG A 190 1.85 0.76 -14.53
C ARG A 190 3.21 0.29 -14.04
N LEU A 191 3.28 -0.54 -13.00
CA LEU A 191 4.54 -1.13 -12.54
C LEU A 191 5.15 -2.06 -13.60
N ARG A 192 4.33 -2.88 -14.26
CA ARG A 192 4.79 -3.74 -15.38
C ARG A 192 5.33 -2.91 -16.56
N GLN A 193 4.60 -1.87 -16.96
CA GLN A 193 5.02 -0.97 -18.05
C GLN A 193 6.33 -0.26 -17.71
N PHE A 194 6.43 0.26 -16.48
CA PHE A 194 7.63 0.91 -15.98
C PHE A 194 8.85 -0.02 -16.01
N ALA A 195 8.71 -1.23 -15.48
CA ALA A 195 9.79 -2.22 -15.49
C ALA A 195 10.21 -2.65 -16.91
N ALA A 196 9.27 -2.74 -17.84
CA ALA A 196 9.57 -3.04 -19.24
C ALA A 196 10.35 -1.89 -19.92
N GLY A 197 9.95 -0.63 -19.67
CA GLY A 197 10.63 0.55 -20.23
C GLY A 197 12.05 0.78 -19.71
N LEU A 198 12.41 0.21 -18.55
CA LEU A 198 13.76 0.32 -18.00
C LEU A 198 14.76 -0.68 -18.60
N THR A 199 14.27 -1.66 -19.36
CA THR A 199 15.09 -2.75 -19.95
C THR A 199 15.42 -2.51 -21.42
N THR A 200 14.90 -1.43 -22.00
CA THR A 200 15.22 -0.95 -23.34
C THR A 200 16.29 0.11 -23.26
#